data_f8859d37193c62d5e59991aed18ad08e
#
_entry.id   f8859d37193c62d5e59991aed18ad08e
#
_cell.length_a   1.000
_cell.length_b   1.000
_cell.length_c   1.000
_cell.angle_alpha   90.00
_cell.angle_beta   90.00
_cell.angle_gamma   90.00
#
_symmetry.space_group_name_H-M   'P 1'
#
loop_
_entity.id
_entity.type
_entity.pdbx_description
1 polymer ?
#
loop_
_entity_poly.entity_id
_entity_poly.type
_entity_poly.pdbx_seq_one_letter_code
_entity_poly.pdbx_strand_id
1 'polypeptide(L)'
;SSCNYRVIGILIRQMKNLIDKKILYIICGGISAYKSLETIRLFKRNGAQIKTILTNSAKEFITPLSVASLSQGKVYSDLFSVENETEMDHIALSRWADIILIAPATANTISKLAQGTTDDLASTVVLASDKQIYLTPAMNVRMWEHQSTKQNLEKLKSFGYMLIGPEIGEMACGEYGEGKMSDPDKILNKINNHFLKLKENNKLKALVTAGPTNEYIDPVRFITNKSSGKQGYEIAKSLSKKGFDTTLISGPTNLKINDDINLIEVETADEMLLETQKNLPTNVAIFSAAVGDFKINKKYENKIKKQDSLNLNFDKNVDILNYVSNHNSMRPNLVIGFAAETNDVENNAKKKLDNKNCDWIIANDVSNKKIGFNSDFNEVTIHYKIKNKKKEKLTYKKKSEISDEIVDRIINQLN
;
A
#
# COMPACT_ATOMS: atom_id res chain seq x y z
N SER A 1 -12.01 -29.63 12.56
CA SER A 1 -10.74 -29.68 11.78
C SER A 1 -10.50 -28.51 10.83
N SER A 2 -11.51 -27.70 10.50
CA SER A 2 -11.36 -26.52 9.61
C SER A 2 -10.69 -25.29 10.29
N CYS A 3 -10.71 -25.22 11.61
CA CYS A 3 -10.11 -24.13 12.37
C CYS A 3 -8.57 -24.19 12.36
N ASN A 4 -8.00 -25.39 12.38
CA ASN A 4 -6.54 -25.59 12.36
C ASN A 4 -5.90 -25.20 11.01
N TYR A 5 -6.58 -25.39 9.88
CA TYR A 5 -6.05 -24.99 8.56
C TYR A 5 -6.04 -23.48 8.36
N ARG A 6 -6.97 -22.74 8.97
CA ARG A 6 -6.97 -21.27 8.93
C ARG A 6 -5.84 -20.67 9.77
N VAL A 7 -5.60 -21.21 10.97
CA VAL A 7 -4.51 -20.77 11.84
C VAL A 7 -3.14 -21.11 11.24
N ILE A 8 -2.99 -22.32 10.66
CA ILE A 8 -1.77 -22.72 9.94
C ILE A 8 -1.58 -21.87 8.68
N GLY A 9 -2.64 -21.54 7.94
CA GLY A 9 -2.59 -20.67 6.77
C GLY A 9 -2.19 -19.23 7.12
N ILE A 10 -2.62 -18.71 8.27
CA ILE A 10 -2.23 -17.37 8.78
C ILE A 10 -0.78 -17.40 9.26
N LEU A 11 -0.35 -18.44 9.98
CA LEU A 11 1.03 -18.64 10.41
C LEU A 11 1.99 -18.79 9.21
N ILE A 12 1.62 -19.56 8.19
CA ILE A 12 2.42 -19.71 6.96
C ILE A 12 2.45 -18.40 6.15
N ARG A 13 1.39 -17.59 6.17
CA ARG A 13 1.37 -16.27 5.55
C ARG A 13 2.24 -15.25 6.30
N GLN A 14 2.35 -15.36 7.62
CA GLN A 14 3.27 -14.53 8.43
C GLN A 14 4.74 -14.89 8.18
N MET A 15 5.07 -16.13 7.82
CA MET A 15 6.44 -16.60 7.57
C MET A 15 7.08 -16.14 6.25
N LYS A 16 6.38 -15.43 5.38
CA LYS A 16 6.90 -15.06 4.04
C LYS A 16 7.21 -13.57 3.83
N ASN A 17 7.19 -12.76 4.89
CA ASN A 17 7.32 -11.29 4.73
C ASN A 17 8.76 -10.79 4.54
N LEU A 18 9.76 -11.62 4.80
CA LEU A 18 11.18 -11.27 4.66
C LEU A 18 11.84 -11.84 3.40
N ILE A 19 11.08 -12.51 2.51
CA ILE A 19 11.63 -13.03 1.26
C ILE A 19 12.27 -11.88 0.48
N ASP A 20 13.54 -12.08 0.12
CA ASP A 20 14.39 -11.14 -0.62
C ASP A 20 14.62 -9.78 0.06
N LYS A 21 14.21 -9.62 1.33
CA LYS A 21 14.52 -8.42 2.10
C LYS A 21 15.99 -8.42 2.52
N LYS A 22 16.64 -7.28 2.32
CA LYS A 22 18.07 -7.09 2.55
C LYS A 22 18.28 -6.40 3.89
N ILE A 23 18.84 -7.14 4.84
CA ILE A 23 19.10 -6.65 6.20
C ILE A 23 20.60 -6.54 6.42
N LEU A 24 21.09 -5.33 6.66
CA LEU A 24 22.44 -5.11 7.16
C LEU A 24 22.41 -5.24 8.68
N TYR A 25 23.00 -6.31 9.18
CA TYR A 25 22.99 -6.66 10.60
C TYR A 25 24.32 -6.26 11.25
N ILE A 26 24.30 -5.31 12.15
CA ILE A 26 25.48 -4.84 12.89
C ILE A 26 25.45 -5.44 14.30
N ILE A 27 26.54 -6.12 14.69
CA ILE A 27 26.68 -6.75 16.00
C ILE A 27 27.75 -6.01 16.78
N CYS A 28 27.37 -5.43 17.92
CA CYS A 28 28.27 -4.76 18.86
C CYS A 28 28.76 -5.72 19.97
N GLY A 29 29.85 -5.38 20.61
CA GLY A 29 30.48 -6.19 21.68
C GLY A 29 29.69 -6.17 22.97
N GLY A 30 29.31 -7.33 23.45
CA GLY A 30 28.63 -7.57 24.71
C GLY A 30 28.19 -9.02 24.84
N ILE A 31 27.95 -9.45 26.08
CA ILE A 31 27.56 -10.86 26.34
C ILE A 31 26.31 -11.26 25.53
N SER A 32 25.40 -10.32 25.27
CA SER A 32 24.17 -10.57 24.48
C SER A 32 24.43 -10.86 23.01
N ALA A 33 25.66 -10.71 22.52
CA ALA A 33 25.99 -10.96 21.10
C ALA A 33 25.64 -12.39 20.65
N TYR A 34 25.60 -13.37 21.57
CA TYR A 34 25.19 -14.74 21.24
C TYR A 34 23.74 -14.82 20.72
N LYS A 35 22.84 -13.92 21.18
CA LYS A 35 21.45 -13.84 20.68
C LYS A 35 21.37 -13.45 19.21
N SER A 36 22.38 -12.77 18.70
CA SER A 36 22.46 -12.37 17.30
C SER A 36 22.59 -13.56 16.37
N LEU A 37 23.23 -14.64 16.82
CA LEU A 37 23.35 -15.87 16.04
C LEU A 37 21.98 -16.52 15.81
N GLU A 38 21.12 -16.58 16.84
CA GLU A 38 19.75 -17.08 16.69
C GLU A 38 18.88 -16.12 15.87
N THR A 39 19.03 -14.82 16.05
CA THR A 39 18.30 -13.80 15.26
C THR A 39 18.63 -13.92 13.78
N ILE A 40 19.90 -14.06 13.40
CA ILE A 40 20.33 -14.28 12.01
C ILE A 40 19.70 -15.56 11.46
N ARG A 41 19.72 -16.64 12.25
CA ARG A 41 19.11 -17.92 11.86
C ARG A 41 17.62 -17.80 11.58
N LEU A 42 16.88 -17.08 12.44
CA LEU A 42 15.46 -16.80 12.24
C LEU A 42 15.19 -15.98 10.98
N PHE A 43 15.97 -14.92 10.74
CA PHE A 43 15.82 -14.11 9.53
C PHE A 43 16.08 -14.90 8.26
N LYS A 44 17.14 -15.72 8.24
CA LYS A 44 17.44 -16.61 7.11
C LYS A 44 16.33 -17.60 6.83
N ARG A 45 15.75 -18.21 7.87
CA ARG A 45 14.59 -19.12 7.73
C ARG A 45 13.36 -18.43 7.16
N ASN A 46 13.21 -17.12 7.40
CA ASN A 46 12.16 -16.29 6.83
C ASN A 46 12.49 -15.71 5.44
N GLY A 47 13.59 -16.10 4.83
CA GLY A 47 13.95 -15.75 3.46
C GLY A 47 14.74 -14.46 3.29
N ALA A 48 15.17 -13.81 4.40
CA ALA A 48 15.97 -12.59 4.33
C ALA A 48 17.38 -12.84 3.78
N GLN A 49 17.89 -11.84 3.07
CA GLN A 49 19.30 -11.74 2.71
C GLN A 49 20.00 -10.91 3.80
N ILE A 50 21.10 -11.42 4.34
CA ILE A 50 21.82 -10.77 5.44
C ILE A 50 23.27 -10.53 5.06
N LYS A 51 23.73 -9.30 5.27
CA LYS A 51 25.14 -8.96 5.39
C LYS A 51 25.42 -8.50 6.80
N THR A 52 26.58 -8.83 7.33
CA THR A 52 26.89 -8.62 8.75
C THR A 52 28.14 -7.77 8.92
N ILE A 53 28.05 -6.79 9.81
CA ILE A 53 29.21 -6.05 10.31
C ILE A 53 29.42 -6.46 11.77
N LEU A 54 30.64 -6.89 12.12
CA LEU A 54 31.07 -7.11 13.48
C LEU A 54 31.98 -5.95 13.92
N THR A 55 31.63 -5.30 15.01
CA THR A 55 32.57 -4.36 15.66
C THR A 55 33.78 -5.11 16.24
N ASN A 56 34.90 -4.43 16.45
CA ASN A 56 36.08 -5.09 16.98
C ASN A 56 35.79 -5.75 18.34
N SER A 57 35.05 -5.08 19.22
CA SER A 57 34.65 -5.66 20.50
C SER A 57 33.68 -6.83 20.39
N ALA A 58 32.89 -6.93 19.30
CA ALA A 58 32.00 -8.08 19.10
C ALA A 58 32.77 -9.38 18.88
N LYS A 59 33.97 -9.31 18.30
CA LYS A 59 34.85 -10.48 18.06
C LYS A 59 35.32 -11.16 19.34
N GLU A 60 35.26 -10.47 20.46
CA GLU A 60 35.61 -11.04 21.79
C GLU A 60 34.47 -11.94 22.31
N PHE A 61 33.28 -11.83 21.81
CA PHE A 61 32.07 -12.57 22.27
C PHE A 61 31.59 -13.64 21.28
N ILE A 62 31.73 -13.39 19.97
CA ILE A 62 31.37 -14.30 18.89
C ILE A 62 32.41 -14.25 17.78
N THR A 63 32.57 -15.35 17.06
CA THR A 63 33.56 -15.42 16.00
C THR A 63 32.98 -14.99 14.64
N PRO A 64 33.77 -14.35 13.76
CA PRO A 64 33.36 -14.09 12.39
C PRO A 64 32.92 -15.37 11.65
N LEU A 65 33.58 -16.51 11.94
CA LEU A 65 33.25 -17.80 11.34
C LEU A 65 31.84 -18.28 11.71
N SER A 66 31.43 -18.17 12.99
CA SER A 66 30.09 -18.56 13.42
C SER A 66 29.01 -17.69 12.75
N VAL A 67 29.26 -16.41 12.63
CA VAL A 67 28.35 -15.46 11.97
C VAL A 67 28.26 -15.75 10.47
N ALA A 68 29.38 -15.92 9.79
CA ALA A 68 29.43 -16.23 8.35
C ALA A 68 28.69 -17.55 8.02
N SER A 69 28.85 -18.57 8.87
CA SER A 69 28.18 -19.86 8.70
C SER A 69 26.66 -19.77 8.77
N LEU A 70 26.12 -18.92 9.67
CA LEU A 70 24.67 -18.75 9.85
C LEU A 70 24.07 -17.75 8.84
N SER A 71 24.75 -16.66 8.55
CA SER A 71 24.31 -15.66 7.58
C SER A 71 24.47 -16.14 6.12
N GLN A 72 25.30 -17.15 5.90
CA GLN A 72 25.70 -17.64 4.57
C GLN A 72 26.25 -16.50 3.70
N GLY A 73 27.00 -15.60 4.32
CA GLY A 73 27.56 -14.41 3.67
C GLY A 73 28.83 -13.92 4.30
N LYS A 74 29.43 -12.94 3.65
CA LYS A 74 30.65 -12.29 4.13
C LYS A 74 30.37 -11.48 5.38
N VAL A 75 31.30 -11.52 6.32
CA VAL A 75 31.32 -10.70 7.54
C VAL A 75 32.34 -9.57 7.35
N TYR A 76 31.88 -8.36 7.55
CA TYR A 76 32.68 -7.13 7.44
C TYR A 76 33.06 -6.64 8.83
N SER A 77 34.28 -6.15 8.99
CA SER A 77 34.74 -5.66 10.29
C SER A 77 35.64 -4.42 10.23
N ASP A 78 36.43 -4.28 9.21
CA ASP A 78 37.46 -3.26 9.11
C ASP A 78 37.07 -2.17 8.11
N LEU A 79 37.27 -0.90 8.52
CA LEU A 79 36.96 0.26 7.69
C LEU A 79 37.90 0.34 6.47
N PHE A 80 39.16 -0.03 6.66
CA PHE A 80 40.22 0.03 5.63
C PHE A 80 40.78 -1.38 5.35
N SER A 81 39.99 -2.25 4.79
CA SER A 81 40.40 -3.58 4.33
C SER A 81 40.54 -3.57 2.82
N VAL A 82 41.69 -4.00 2.28
CA VAL A 82 41.92 -4.12 0.84
C VAL A 82 40.87 -5.03 0.19
N GLU A 83 40.42 -6.07 0.88
CA GLU A 83 39.36 -6.96 0.42
C GLU A 83 38.00 -6.27 0.35
N ASN A 84 37.68 -5.38 1.28
CA ASN A 84 36.43 -4.63 1.32
C ASN A 84 36.39 -3.54 0.24
N GLU A 85 37.51 -2.88 -0.05
CA GLU A 85 37.58 -1.87 -1.12
C GLU A 85 37.34 -2.45 -2.51
N THR A 86 37.72 -3.71 -2.72
CA THR A 86 37.56 -4.39 -4.01
C THR A 86 36.15 -4.97 -4.23
N GLU A 87 35.43 -5.32 -3.15
CA GLU A 87 34.11 -5.95 -3.25
C GLU A 87 32.94 -5.01 -2.91
N MET A 88 33.02 -4.36 -1.73
CA MET A 88 31.92 -3.52 -1.25
C MET A 88 32.39 -2.57 -0.16
N ASP A 89 32.41 -1.30 -0.45
CA ASP A 89 32.76 -0.26 0.51
C ASP A 89 31.57 0.12 1.43
N HIS A 90 31.80 1.04 2.36
CA HIS A 90 30.76 1.51 3.29
C HIS A 90 29.56 2.15 2.57
N ILE A 91 29.77 2.79 1.43
CA ILE A 91 28.69 3.38 0.61
C ILE A 91 27.87 2.29 -0.03
N ALA A 92 28.50 1.28 -0.63
CA ALA A 92 27.82 0.16 -1.26
C ALA A 92 27.03 -0.67 -0.23
N LEU A 93 27.57 -0.90 0.98
CA LEU A 93 26.85 -1.56 2.07
C LEU A 93 25.62 -0.77 2.51
N SER A 94 25.76 0.56 2.68
CA SER A 94 24.64 1.42 3.09
C SER A 94 23.50 1.43 2.05
N ARG A 95 23.83 1.39 0.76
CA ARG A 95 22.86 1.37 -0.34
C ARG A 95 22.23 0.00 -0.58
N TRP A 96 22.98 -1.08 -0.31
CA TRP A 96 22.50 -2.44 -0.50
C TRP A 96 21.31 -2.79 0.41
N ALA A 97 21.31 -2.31 1.64
CA ALA A 97 20.34 -2.66 2.66
C ALA A 97 18.94 -2.06 2.40
N ASP A 98 17.89 -2.79 2.75
CA ASP A 98 16.53 -2.25 2.89
C ASP A 98 16.35 -1.61 4.27
N ILE A 99 16.96 -2.21 5.31
CA ILE A 99 17.05 -1.68 6.68
C ILE A 99 18.43 -1.98 7.28
N ILE A 100 18.79 -1.23 8.32
CA ILE A 100 19.94 -1.52 9.17
C ILE A 100 19.42 -1.90 10.56
N LEU A 101 19.88 -3.04 11.08
CA LEU A 101 19.58 -3.54 12.41
C LEU A 101 20.87 -3.61 13.22
N ILE A 102 20.92 -2.91 14.36
CA ILE A 102 22.04 -2.96 15.29
C ILE A 102 21.60 -3.72 16.54
N ALA A 103 22.07 -4.96 16.67
CA ALA A 103 21.65 -5.87 17.73
C ALA A 103 22.79 -6.84 18.13
N PRO A 104 23.32 -6.75 19.34
CA PRO A 104 23.03 -5.72 20.33
C PRO A 104 23.58 -4.35 19.94
N ALA A 105 22.95 -3.28 20.43
CA ALA A 105 23.45 -1.92 20.41
C ALA A 105 23.97 -1.55 21.81
N THR A 106 25.29 -1.36 21.95
CA THR A 106 25.93 -1.00 23.22
C THR A 106 25.80 0.49 23.50
N ALA A 107 26.00 0.89 24.77
CA ALA A 107 26.06 2.31 25.15
C ALA A 107 27.11 3.07 24.34
N ASN A 108 28.27 2.47 24.07
CA ASN A 108 29.33 3.06 23.26
C ASN A 108 28.86 3.34 21.84
N THR A 109 28.26 2.36 21.17
CA THR A 109 27.74 2.53 19.80
C THR A 109 26.62 3.56 19.75
N ILE A 110 25.68 3.52 20.69
CA ILE A 110 24.61 4.52 20.82
C ILE A 110 25.18 5.94 20.96
N SER A 111 26.21 6.12 21.81
CA SER A 111 26.87 7.39 21.96
C SER A 111 27.56 7.87 20.69
N LYS A 112 28.32 7.01 20.01
CA LYS A 112 28.95 7.33 18.71
C LYS A 112 27.94 7.79 17.66
N LEU A 113 26.87 7.05 17.48
CA LEU A 113 25.82 7.37 16.51
C LEU A 113 25.14 8.70 16.84
N ALA A 114 24.86 8.96 18.12
CA ALA A 114 24.24 10.20 18.56
C ALA A 114 25.15 11.43 18.34
N GLN A 115 26.46 11.25 18.34
CA GLN A 115 27.45 12.32 18.09
C GLN A 115 27.92 12.40 16.64
N GLY A 116 27.55 11.44 15.77
CA GLY A 116 28.00 11.38 14.38
C GLY A 116 29.47 10.97 14.24
N THR A 117 30.01 10.22 15.19
CA THR A 117 31.38 9.70 15.14
C THR A 117 31.48 8.57 14.12
N THR A 118 32.53 8.61 13.28
CA THR A 118 32.75 7.64 12.18
C THR A 118 34.16 7.07 12.24
N ASP A 119 34.49 6.44 13.37
CA ASP A 119 35.81 5.88 13.67
C ASP A 119 35.89 4.37 13.41
N ASP A 120 34.82 3.74 13.03
CA ASP A 120 34.75 2.34 12.62
C ASP A 120 33.78 2.13 11.41
N LEU A 121 33.79 0.93 10.85
CA LEU A 121 32.95 0.59 9.70
C LEU A 121 31.46 0.71 10.04
N ALA A 122 31.03 0.23 11.19
CA ALA A 122 29.63 0.25 11.62
C ALA A 122 29.07 1.68 11.69
N SER A 123 29.74 2.57 12.40
CA SER A 123 29.30 3.97 12.53
C SER A 123 29.37 4.73 11.21
N THR A 124 30.37 4.45 10.37
CA THR A 124 30.52 5.07 9.05
C THR A 124 29.38 4.65 8.11
N VAL A 125 29.05 3.37 8.04
CA VAL A 125 27.95 2.86 7.20
C VAL A 125 26.60 3.43 7.65
N VAL A 126 26.35 3.50 8.96
CA VAL A 126 25.11 4.05 9.50
C VAL A 126 24.97 5.53 9.16
N LEU A 127 26.01 6.34 9.32
CA LEU A 127 25.97 7.76 8.99
C LEU A 127 25.80 8.00 7.47
N ALA A 128 26.33 7.12 6.63
CA ALA A 128 26.21 7.19 5.17
C ALA A 128 24.85 6.67 4.63
N SER A 129 23.96 6.16 5.49
CA SER A 129 22.72 5.51 5.10
C SER A 129 21.50 6.43 5.21
N ASP A 130 20.59 6.29 4.26
CA ASP A 130 19.25 6.87 4.27
C ASP A 130 18.15 5.86 4.68
N LYS A 131 18.56 4.63 5.08
CA LYS A 131 17.65 3.55 5.44
C LYS A 131 17.14 3.66 6.86
N GLN A 132 16.01 3.02 7.13
CA GLN A 132 15.50 2.91 8.49
C GLN A 132 16.48 2.13 9.37
N ILE A 133 16.82 2.68 10.52
CA ILE A 133 17.74 2.08 11.48
C ILE A 133 16.98 1.63 12.72
N TYR A 134 17.18 0.37 13.09
CA TYR A 134 16.68 -0.23 14.31
C TYR A 134 17.81 -0.49 15.28
N LEU A 135 17.62 -0.05 16.51
CA LEU A 135 18.56 -0.28 17.62
C LEU A 135 17.94 -1.27 18.61
N THR A 136 18.67 -2.31 18.95
CA THR A 136 18.30 -3.25 20.02
C THR A 136 19.28 -3.08 21.19
N PRO A 137 19.00 -2.17 22.16
CA PRO A 137 19.92 -1.85 23.22
C PRO A 137 20.18 -3.05 24.15
N ALA A 138 21.42 -3.17 24.59
CA ALA A 138 21.84 -4.14 25.60
C ALA A 138 22.97 -3.56 26.46
N MET A 139 22.70 -3.38 27.73
CA MET A 139 23.66 -2.87 28.74
C MET A 139 23.14 -3.16 30.14
N ASN A 140 24.01 -2.99 31.17
CA ASN A 140 23.51 -3.12 32.53
C ASN A 140 22.55 -1.98 32.91
N VAL A 141 21.80 -2.18 34.00
CA VAL A 141 20.73 -1.26 34.44
C VAL A 141 21.25 0.15 34.67
N ARG A 142 22.42 0.29 35.30
CA ARG A 142 23.02 1.59 35.61
C ARG A 142 23.40 2.38 34.37
N MET A 143 23.96 1.70 33.36
CA MET A 143 24.27 2.30 32.08
C MET A 143 23.00 2.71 31.32
N TRP A 144 21.96 1.88 31.39
CA TRP A 144 20.67 2.17 30.78
C TRP A 144 19.99 3.39 31.40
N GLU A 145 20.00 3.47 32.72
CA GLU A 145 19.40 4.58 33.47
C GLU A 145 20.24 5.87 33.46
N HIS A 146 21.49 5.79 33.01
CA HIS A 146 22.40 6.95 33.00
C HIS A 146 21.85 8.05 32.07
N GLN A 147 21.92 9.28 32.54
CA GLN A 147 21.40 10.44 31.85
C GLN A 147 21.98 10.61 30.44
N SER A 148 23.28 10.35 30.24
CA SER A 148 23.90 10.37 28.91
C SER A 148 23.28 9.39 27.95
N THR A 149 22.99 8.16 28.39
CA THR A 149 22.36 7.13 27.56
C THR A 149 20.96 7.59 27.15
N LYS A 150 20.17 8.10 28.08
CA LYS A 150 18.83 8.63 27.81
C LYS A 150 18.85 9.80 26.83
N GLN A 151 19.75 10.74 27.00
CA GLN A 151 19.92 11.88 26.09
C GLN A 151 20.31 11.42 24.68
N ASN A 152 21.27 10.49 24.58
CA ASN A 152 21.69 9.93 23.29
C ASN A 152 20.55 9.21 22.58
N LEU A 153 19.74 8.42 23.31
CA LEU A 153 18.60 7.73 22.75
C LEU A 153 17.50 8.70 22.26
N GLU A 154 17.18 9.74 23.02
CA GLU A 154 16.23 10.76 22.59
C GLU A 154 16.71 11.48 21.33
N LYS A 155 18.01 11.78 21.25
CA LYS A 155 18.62 12.37 20.05
C LYS A 155 18.50 11.44 18.84
N LEU A 156 18.80 10.15 19.00
CA LEU A 156 18.67 9.16 17.92
C LEU A 156 17.21 8.97 17.49
N LYS A 157 16.27 8.96 18.42
CA LYS A 157 14.83 8.95 18.09
C LYS A 157 14.45 10.17 17.26
N SER A 158 14.96 11.36 17.58
CA SER A 158 14.71 12.57 16.79
C SER A 158 15.26 12.49 15.37
N PHE A 159 16.27 11.65 15.12
CA PHE A 159 16.80 11.33 13.81
C PHE A 159 16.01 10.25 13.07
N GLY A 160 14.94 9.73 13.67
CA GLY A 160 14.11 8.68 13.09
C GLY A 160 14.56 7.24 13.40
N TYR A 161 15.52 7.03 14.30
CA TYR A 161 15.91 5.69 14.72
C TYR A 161 14.81 5.04 15.56
N MET A 162 14.60 3.76 15.36
CA MET A 162 13.58 2.99 16.07
C MET A 162 14.22 2.05 17.08
N LEU A 163 13.62 1.93 18.27
CA LEU A 163 14.08 1.02 19.31
C LEU A 163 13.31 -0.30 19.30
N ILE A 164 14.03 -1.39 19.58
CA ILE A 164 13.47 -2.71 19.88
C ILE A 164 13.97 -3.07 21.28
N GLY A 165 13.09 -3.03 22.26
CA GLY A 165 13.48 -3.16 23.68
C GLY A 165 14.11 -1.89 24.24
N PRO A 166 14.94 -2.02 25.28
CA PRO A 166 15.32 -3.26 25.97
C PRO A 166 14.20 -3.88 26.80
N GLU A 167 14.41 -5.12 27.23
CA GLU A 167 13.49 -5.83 28.12
C GLU A 167 13.88 -5.64 29.58
N ILE A 168 12.91 -5.88 30.48
CA ILE A 168 13.12 -5.98 31.93
C ILE A 168 13.46 -7.44 32.26
N GLY A 169 14.49 -7.66 33.03
CA GLY A 169 14.88 -8.99 33.46
C GLY A 169 16.19 -9.06 34.20
N GLU A 170 16.61 -10.27 34.53
CA GLU A 170 17.91 -10.55 35.14
C GLU A 170 18.99 -10.46 34.07
N MET A 171 20.08 -9.79 34.40
CA MET A 171 21.27 -9.59 33.57
C MET A 171 22.38 -10.56 33.89
N ALA A 172 23.34 -10.72 32.99
CA ALA A 172 24.49 -11.59 33.19
C ALA A 172 25.32 -11.23 34.44
N CYS A 173 25.26 -9.99 34.90
CA CYS A 173 25.92 -9.53 36.15
C CYS A 173 25.10 -9.78 37.42
N GLY A 174 23.91 -10.40 37.31
CA GLY A 174 23.01 -10.64 38.43
C GLY A 174 22.11 -9.47 38.83
N GLU A 175 22.23 -8.32 38.18
CA GLU A 175 21.30 -7.21 38.35
C GLU A 175 19.95 -7.49 37.67
N TYR A 176 18.87 -7.01 38.27
CA TYR A 176 17.52 -7.08 37.70
C TYR A 176 17.02 -5.69 37.37
N GLY A 177 16.52 -5.52 36.17
CA GLY A 177 15.93 -4.26 35.69
C GLY A 177 15.87 -4.16 34.18
N GLU A 178 15.70 -2.94 33.68
CA GLU A 178 15.68 -2.64 32.27
C GLU A 178 17.10 -2.56 31.69
N GLY A 179 17.31 -3.09 30.49
CA GLY A 179 18.62 -3.08 29.81
C GLY A 179 18.95 -4.41 29.11
N LYS A 180 18.12 -5.43 29.33
CA LYS A 180 18.27 -6.74 28.69
C LYS A 180 17.91 -6.68 27.21
N MET A 181 18.79 -7.22 26.36
CA MET A 181 18.50 -7.32 24.92
C MET A 181 17.20 -8.08 24.64
N SER A 182 16.36 -7.55 23.77
CA SER A 182 15.15 -8.23 23.31
C SER A 182 15.47 -9.61 22.71
N ASP A 183 14.55 -10.54 22.90
CA ASP A 183 14.68 -11.88 22.36
C ASP A 183 14.54 -11.90 20.84
N PRO A 184 15.16 -12.88 20.16
CA PRO A 184 15.17 -12.98 18.70
C PRO A 184 13.79 -12.94 18.05
N ASP A 185 12.77 -13.57 18.64
CA ASP A 185 11.39 -13.56 18.12
C ASP A 185 10.75 -12.17 18.15
N LYS A 186 11.01 -11.37 19.20
CA LYS A 186 10.52 -9.99 19.28
C LYS A 186 11.18 -9.10 18.22
N ILE A 187 12.46 -9.30 17.98
CA ILE A 187 13.21 -8.58 16.93
C ILE A 187 12.62 -8.94 15.57
N LEU A 188 12.43 -10.23 15.29
CA LEU A 188 11.83 -10.71 14.05
C LEU A 188 10.44 -10.11 13.82
N ASN A 189 9.58 -10.13 14.83
CA ASN A 189 8.23 -9.58 14.74
C ASN A 189 8.22 -8.07 14.44
N LYS A 190 9.12 -7.32 15.07
CA LYS A 190 9.23 -5.88 14.83
C LYS A 190 9.66 -5.57 13.40
N ILE A 191 10.63 -6.30 12.88
CA ILE A 191 11.12 -6.14 11.50
C ILE A 191 10.07 -6.61 10.48
N ASN A 192 9.38 -7.72 10.74
CA ASN A 192 8.24 -8.17 9.92
C ASN A 192 7.16 -7.09 9.82
N ASN A 193 6.79 -6.48 10.95
CA ASN A 193 5.78 -5.42 10.97
C ASN A 193 6.22 -4.17 10.19
N HIS A 194 7.52 -3.84 10.19
CA HIS A 194 8.05 -2.76 9.35
C HIS A 194 7.76 -3.01 7.87
N PHE A 195 8.11 -4.19 7.37
CA PHE A 195 7.91 -4.51 5.95
C PHE A 195 6.42 -4.71 5.59
N LEU A 196 5.59 -5.16 6.51
CA LEU A 196 4.13 -5.21 6.32
C LEU A 196 3.54 -3.81 6.15
N LYS A 197 3.89 -2.88 7.03
CA LYS A 197 3.45 -1.47 6.93
C LYS A 197 3.91 -0.80 5.64
N LEU A 198 5.16 -1.05 5.21
CA LEU A 198 5.64 -0.55 3.91
C LEU A 198 4.83 -1.11 2.75
N LYS A 199 4.47 -2.40 2.79
CA LYS A 199 3.64 -3.03 1.78
C LYS A 199 2.22 -2.44 1.76
N GLU A 200 1.65 -2.15 2.92
CA GLU A 200 0.35 -1.50 3.05
C GLU A 200 0.38 -0.05 2.54
N ASN A 201 1.42 0.71 2.90
CA ASN A 201 1.58 2.10 2.45
C ASN A 201 1.90 2.23 0.96
N ASN A 202 2.43 1.17 0.34
CA ASN A 202 2.76 1.12 -1.09
C ASN A 202 1.67 0.44 -1.93
N LYS A 203 0.50 0.13 -1.36
CA LYS A 203 -0.64 -0.34 -2.16
C LYS A 203 -1.01 0.71 -3.19
N LEU A 204 -1.19 0.27 -4.43
CA LEU A 204 -1.77 1.12 -5.46
C LEU A 204 -3.20 1.49 -5.06
N LYS A 205 -3.55 2.76 -5.23
CA LYS A 205 -4.87 3.29 -4.90
C LYS A 205 -5.79 3.22 -6.11
N ALA A 206 -7.00 2.76 -5.91
CA ALA A 206 -8.04 2.70 -6.93
C ALA A 206 -9.31 3.41 -6.45
N LEU A 207 -9.91 4.18 -7.35
CA LEU A 207 -11.19 4.84 -7.17
C LEU A 207 -12.19 4.30 -8.17
N VAL A 208 -13.35 3.85 -7.72
CA VAL A 208 -14.45 3.38 -8.56
C VAL A 208 -15.70 4.18 -8.25
N THR A 209 -16.39 4.67 -9.27
CA THR A 209 -17.75 5.18 -9.13
C THR A 209 -18.75 4.17 -9.68
N ALA A 210 -19.86 3.98 -8.99
CA ALA A 210 -20.90 3.01 -9.36
C ALA A 210 -22.30 3.49 -9.01
N GLY A 211 -23.29 2.79 -9.55
CA GLY A 211 -24.69 3.08 -9.31
C GLY A 211 -25.21 4.31 -10.06
N PRO A 212 -26.50 4.62 -9.90
CA PRO A 212 -27.11 5.83 -10.45
C PRO A 212 -26.89 7.03 -9.53
N THR A 213 -27.16 8.23 -10.04
CA THR A 213 -27.40 9.41 -9.20
C THR A 213 -28.87 9.81 -9.26
N ASN A 214 -29.37 10.39 -8.16
CA ASN A 214 -30.73 10.89 -8.02
C ASN A 214 -30.71 12.40 -8.04
N GLU A 215 -31.26 13.01 -9.09
CA GLU A 215 -31.34 14.47 -9.18
C GLU A 215 -32.73 14.93 -8.73
N TYR A 216 -32.79 15.42 -7.49
CA TYR A 216 -34.06 15.73 -6.82
C TYR A 216 -34.76 16.95 -7.41
N ILE A 217 -36.04 16.79 -7.72
CA ILE A 217 -36.97 17.85 -8.08
C ILE A 217 -37.55 18.50 -6.81
N ASP A 218 -38.01 17.67 -5.89
CA ASP A 218 -38.55 18.02 -4.58
C ASP A 218 -38.17 16.91 -3.58
N PRO A 219 -38.51 16.98 -2.28
CA PRO A 219 -38.11 15.95 -1.30
C PRO A 219 -38.62 14.53 -1.60
N VAL A 220 -39.53 14.37 -2.55
CA VAL A 220 -40.20 13.10 -2.85
C VAL A 220 -39.85 12.58 -4.26
N ARG A 221 -39.57 13.47 -5.21
CA ARG A 221 -39.38 13.14 -6.62
C ARG A 221 -38.00 13.47 -7.10
N PHE A 222 -37.42 12.59 -7.89
CA PHE A 222 -36.11 12.74 -8.51
C PHE A 222 -36.08 12.13 -9.92
N ILE A 223 -35.11 12.58 -10.69
CA ILE A 223 -34.76 11.99 -11.98
C ILE A 223 -33.51 11.13 -11.77
N THR A 224 -33.49 9.95 -12.34
CA THR A 224 -32.37 9.02 -12.21
C THR A 224 -32.17 8.22 -13.50
N ASN A 225 -30.96 7.74 -13.70
CA ASN A 225 -30.64 6.80 -14.78
C ASN A 225 -30.82 5.35 -14.29
N LYS A 226 -31.23 4.47 -15.18
CA LYS A 226 -31.29 3.04 -14.86
C LYS A 226 -29.85 2.51 -14.67
N SER A 227 -29.56 2.01 -13.47
CA SER A 227 -28.30 1.35 -13.17
C SER A 227 -28.48 0.45 -11.94
N SER A 228 -27.93 -0.74 -11.99
CA SER A 228 -27.86 -1.63 -10.81
C SER A 228 -26.61 -1.43 -9.98
N GLY A 229 -25.56 -0.81 -10.54
CA GLY A 229 -24.24 -0.69 -9.92
C GLY A 229 -23.42 -1.99 -9.93
N LYS A 230 -23.96 -3.11 -10.40
CA LYS A 230 -23.32 -4.44 -10.30
C LYS A 230 -21.91 -4.47 -10.90
N GLN A 231 -21.70 -3.91 -12.09
CA GLN A 231 -20.38 -3.94 -12.74
C GLN A 231 -19.33 -3.18 -11.95
N GLY A 232 -19.65 -1.98 -11.45
CA GLY A 232 -18.72 -1.18 -10.64
C GLY A 232 -18.39 -1.84 -9.30
N TYR A 233 -19.37 -2.46 -8.65
CA TYR A 233 -19.16 -3.21 -7.42
C TYR A 233 -18.26 -4.43 -7.65
N GLU A 234 -18.44 -5.18 -8.73
CA GLU A 234 -17.57 -6.32 -9.06
C GLU A 234 -16.14 -5.88 -9.42
N ILE A 235 -15.97 -4.74 -10.09
CA ILE A 235 -14.64 -4.14 -10.33
C ILE A 235 -13.97 -3.76 -9.02
N ALA A 236 -14.67 -3.10 -8.09
CA ALA A 236 -14.13 -2.74 -6.79
C ALA A 236 -13.70 -3.97 -5.98
N LYS A 237 -14.51 -5.03 -5.97
CA LYS A 237 -14.17 -6.31 -5.33
C LYS A 237 -12.92 -6.95 -5.94
N SER A 238 -12.80 -6.96 -7.26
CA SER A 238 -11.64 -7.51 -7.96
C SER A 238 -10.36 -6.72 -7.66
N LEU A 239 -10.43 -5.38 -7.67
CA LEU A 239 -9.32 -4.51 -7.31
C LEU A 239 -8.83 -4.76 -5.88
N SER A 240 -9.75 -4.78 -4.90
CA SER A 240 -9.42 -5.05 -3.50
C SER A 240 -8.79 -6.44 -3.32
N LYS A 241 -9.38 -7.48 -3.93
CA LYS A 241 -8.86 -8.85 -3.90
C LYS A 241 -7.44 -8.94 -4.48
N LYS A 242 -7.11 -8.14 -5.48
CA LYS A 242 -5.78 -8.09 -6.13
C LYS A 242 -4.82 -7.11 -5.46
N GLY A 243 -5.18 -6.53 -4.32
CA GLY A 243 -4.29 -5.81 -3.42
C GLY A 243 -4.30 -4.30 -3.56
N PHE A 244 -5.24 -3.70 -4.31
CA PHE A 244 -5.43 -2.25 -4.33
C PHE A 244 -6.09 -1.75 -3.05
N ASP A 245 -5.65 -0.59 -2.58
CA ASP A 245 -6.41 0.23 -1.63
C ASP A 245 -7.57 0.87 -2.40
N THR A 246 -8.78 0.33 -2.22
CA THR A 246 -9.92 0.60 -3.08
C THR A 246 -10.97 1.45 -2.37
N THR A 247 -11.34 2.57 -2.99
CA THR A 247 -12.49 3.39 -2.62
C THR A 247 -13.58 3.24 -3.67
N LEU A 248 -14.80 2.93 -3.22
CA LEU A 248 -16.00 2.85 -4.03
C LEU A 248 -16.95 3.97 -3.65
N ILE A 249 -17.19 4.91 -4.57
CA ILE A 249 -18.21 5.97 -4.42
C ILE A 249 -19.47 5.50 -5.15
N SER A 250 -20.53 5.22 -4.43
CA SER A 250 -21.75 4.63 -4.97
C SER A 250 -22.96 5.53 -4.80
N GLY A 251 -23.67 5.75 -5.87
CA GLY A 251 -25.06 6.18 -5.81
C GLY A 251 -25.94 5.09 -5.19
N PRO A 252 -27.27 5.36 -5.01
CA PRO A 252 -28.16 4.44 -4.30
C PRO A 252 -28.26 3.08 -4.99
N THR A 253 -27.94 2.01 -4.26
CA THR A 253 -28.10 0.61 -4.68
C THR A 253 -28.47 -0.26 -3.46
N ASN A 254 -28.96 -1.47 -3.72
CA ASN A 254 -29.18 -2.50 -2.70
C ASN A 254 -28.02 -3.50 -2.59
N LEU A 255 -26.88 -3.19 -3.23
CA LEU A 255 -25.73 -4.08 -3.24
C LEU A 255 -24.93 -3.97 -1.95
N LYS A 256 -24.31 -5.09 -1.56
CA LYS A 256 -23.40 -5.13 -0.41
C LYS A 256 -21.96 -5.25 -0.88
N ILE A 257 -21.07 -4.66 -0.14
CA ILE A 257 -19.62 -4.69 -0.37
C ILE A 257 -18.90 -5.26 0.86
N ASN A 258 -17.66 -5.73 0.70
CA ASN A 258 -16.83 -6.24 1.79
C ASN A 258 -16.22 -5.08 2.60
N ASP A 259 -15.93 -5.33 3.89
CA ASP A 259 -15.41 -4.33 4.83
C ASP A 259 -14.00 -3.81 4.49
N ASP A 260 -13.26 -4.48 3.60
CA ASP A 260 -11.93 -4.10 3.14
C ASP A 260 -11.96 -3.06 2.00
N ILE A 261 -13.14 -2.63 1.56
CA ILE A 261 -13.36 -1.59 0.57
C ILE A 261 -13.95 -0.37 1.27
N ASN A 262 -13.34 0.80 1.06
CA ASN A 262 -13.88 2.06 1.57
C ASN A 262 -15.11 2.46 0.73
N LEU A 263 -16.30 2.18 1.23
CA LEU A 263 -17.56 2.56 0.60
C LEU A 263 -17.98 3.96 1.04
N ILE A 264 -18.22 4.83 0.07
CA ILE A 264 -18.79 6.17 0.27
C ILE A 264 -20.11 6.22 -0.49
N GLU A 265 -21.20 6.32 0.24
CA GLU A 265 -22.56 6.43 -0.33
C GLU A 265 -22.88 7.89 -0.61
N VAL A 266 -23.42 8.15 -1.79
CA VAL A 266 -23.84 9.47 -2.27
C VAL A 266 -25.19 9.36 -2.96
N GLU A 267 -25.89 10.48 -3.08
CA GLU A 267 -27.21 10.56 -3.74
C GLU A 267 -27.12 11.26 -5.10
N THR A 268 -26.45 12.38 -5.17
CA THR A 268 -26.47 13.27 -6.33
C THR A 268 -25.14 13.28 -7.08
N ALA A 269 -25.19 13.77 -8.33
CA ALA A 269 -23.98 13.98 -9.13
C ALA A 269 -22.99 14.96 -8.47
N ASP A 270 -23.49 16.02 -7.83
CA ASP A 270 -22.65 17.00 -7.14
C ASP A 270 -21.93 16.35 -5.93
N GLU A 271 -22.62 15.51 -5.16
CA GLU A 271 -22.01 14.75 -4.07
C GLU A 271 -20.95 13.76 -4.59
N MET A 272 -21.24 13.05 -5.68
CA MET A 272 -20.29 12.11 -6.30
C MET A 272 -19.04 12.84 -6.79
N LEU A 273 -19.18 14.01 -7.39
CA LEU A 273 -18.03 14.86 -7.79
C LEU A 273 -17.20 15.28 -6.57
N LEU A 274 -17.86 15.76 -5.51
CA LEU A 274 -17.18 16.22 -4.30
C LEU A 274 -16.38 15.09 -3.64
N GLU A 275 -16.98 13.91 -3.50
CA GLU A 275 -16.28 12.77 -2.91
C GLU A 275 -15.17 12.24 -3.84
N THR A 276 -15.33 12.32 -5.15
CA THR A 276 -14.26 12.04 -6.11
C THR A 276 -13.07 12.98 -5.90
N GLN A 277 -13.32 14.28 -5.79
CA GLN A 277 -12.28 15.29 -5.56
C GLN A 277 -11.49 15.02 -4.26
N LYS A 278 -12.18 14.68 -3.16
CA LYS A 278 -11.55 14.39 -1.86
C LYS A 278 -10.65 13.14 -1.90
N ASN A 279 -10.93 12.19 -2.79
CA ASN A 279 -10.20 10.92 -2.89
C ASN A 279 -9.13 10.91 -4.00
N LEU A 280 -8.84 12.03 -4.62
CA LEU A 280 -7.67 12.22 -5.48
C LEU A 280 -6.47 12.70 -4.64
N PRO A 281 -5.22 12.39 -5.02
CA PRO A 281 -4.82 11.57 -6.17
C PRO A 281 -4.98 10.05 -5.94
N THR A 282 -5.12 9.31 -7.03
CA THR A 282 -5.18 7.85 -7.06
C THR A 282 -4.41 7.32 -8.28
N ASN A 283 -4.02 6.05 -8.28
CA ASN A 283 -3.28 5.47 -9.39
C ASN A 283 -4.21 5.14 -10.57
N VAL A 284 -5.40 4.61 -10.28
CA VAL A 284 -6.42 4.33 -11.29
C VAL A 284 -7.78 4.85 -10.83
N ALA A 285 -8.53 5.44 -11.73
CA ALA A 285 -9.91 5.84 -11.51
C ALA A 285 -10.81 5.25 -12.59
N ILE A 286 -11.90 4.60 -12.16
CA ILE A 286 -12.84 3.89 -13.03
C ILE A 286 -14.23 4.47 -12.81
N PHE A 287 -14.79 5.09 -13.85
CA PHE A 287 -16.07 5.78 -13.82
C PHE A 287 -17.12 4.91 -14.48
N SER A 288 -17.78 4.06 -13.69
CA SER A 288 -18.88 3.18 -14.14
C SER A 288 -20.25 3.65 -13.69
N ALA A 289 -20.34 4.69 -12.88
CA ALA A 289 -21.61 5.25 -12.43
C ALA A 289 -22.44 5.80 -13.59
N ALA A 290 -23.74 5.60 -13.52
CA ALA A 290 -24.71 6.21 -14.42
C ALA A 290 -25.13 7.59 -13.87
N VAL A 291 -24.25 8.56 -14.01
CA VAL A 291 -24.46 9.93 -13.51
C VAL A 291 -25.50 10.65 -14.37
N GLY A 292 -26.43 11.36 -13.73
CA GLY A 292 -27.37 12.21 -14.45
C GLY A 292 -26.66 13.34 -15.21
N ASP A 293 -26.98 13.50 -16.50
CA ASP A 293 -26.40 14.58 -17.31
C ASP A 293 -26.93 15.96 -16.91
N PHE A 294 -28.13 15.99 -16.35
CA PHE A 294 -28.87 17.21 -16.02
C PHE A 294 -29.39 17.15 -14.58
N LYS A 295 -29.43 18.31 -13.95
CA LYS A 295 -30.07 18.55 -12.65
C LYS A 295 -31.08 19.68 -12.75
N ILE A 296 -32.03 19.73 -11.81
CA ILE A 296 -32.99 20.81 -11.73
C ILE A 296 -32.26 22.11 -11.37
N ASN A 297 -32.54 23.17 -12.14
CA ASN A 297 -31.96 24.50 -11.89
C ASN A 297 -32.34 25.01 -10.50
N LYS A 298 -33.63 24.86 -10.13
CA LYS A 298 -34.16 25.26 -8.84
C LYS A 298 -34.87 24.10 -8.18
N LYS A 299 -34.25 23.53 -7.14
CA LYS A 299 -34.83 22.49 -6.30
C LYS A 299 -35.96 23.08 -5.43
N TYR A 300 -37.08 22.38 -5.36
CA TYR A 300 -38.21 22.76 -4.49
C TYR A 300 -38.00 22.20 -3.09
N GLU A 301 -38.09 23.07 -2.08
CA GLU A 301 -37.95 22.68 -0.65
C GLU A 301 -39.11 21.82 -0.14
N ASN A 302 -40.29 22.00 -0.74
CA ASN A 302 -41.51 21.28 -0.38
C ASN A 302 -42.04 20.49 -1.57
N LYS A 303 -42.75 19.40 -1.28
CA LYS A 303 -43.43 18.60 -2.30
C LYS A 303 -44.32 19.47 -3.17
N ILE A 304 -44.11 19.47 -4.47
CA ILE A 304 -44.93 20.21 -5.44
C ILE A 304 -46.35 19.69 -5.38
N LYS A 305 -47.32 20.59 -5.20
CA LYS A 305 -48.75 20.25 -5.25
C LYS A 305 -49.19 19.88 -6.67
N LYS A 306 -50.27 19.10 -6.76
CA LYS A 306 -50.81 18.68 -8.04
C LYS A 306 -51.23 19.91 -8.86
N GLN A 307 -50.74 20.00 -10.07
CA GLN A 307 -51.04 21.06 -11.05
C GLN A 307 -51.37 20.40 -12.39
N ASP A 308 -52.05 21.14 -13.29
CA ASP A 308 -52.39 20.64 -14.62
C ASP A 308 -51.17 20.46 -15.51
N SER A 309 -50.13 21.26 -15.30
CA SER A 309 -48.82 21.14 -15.99
C SER A 309 -47.69 21.53 -15.07
N LEU A 310 -46.53 20.92 -15.25
CA LEU A 310 -45.32 21.24 -14.53
C LEU A 310 -44.16 21.45 -15.51
N ASN A 311 -43.66 22.65 -15.57
CA ASN A 311 -42.48 22.99 -16.37
C ASN A 311 -41.23 23.02 -15.46
N LEU A 312 -40.22 22.23 -15.82
CA LEU A 312 -38.96 22.13 -15.10
C LEU A 312 -37.81 22.63 -15.98
N ASN A 313 -36.98 23.48 -15.42
CA ASN A 313 -35.74 23.93 -16.07
C ASN A 313 -34.55 23.12 -15.54
N PHE A 314 -33.70 22.71 -16.46
CA PHE A 314 -32.54 21.87 -16.17
C PHE A 314 -31.24 22.60 -16.47
N ASP A 315 -30.26 22.41 -15.60
CA ASP A 315 -28.86 22.77 -15.81
C ASP A 315 -28.06 21.49 -16.07
N LYS A 316 -26.97 21.65 -16.81
CA LYS A 316 -26.07 20.53 -17.08
C LYS A 316 -25.21 20.23 -15.86
N ASN A 317 -25.14 18.95 -15.48
CA ASN A 317 -24.21 18.50 -14.45
C ASN A 317 -22.75 18.57 -14.94
N VAL A 318 -21.81 18.68 -14.01
CA VAL A 318 -20.39 18.52 -14.29
C VAL A 318 -20.11 17.08 -14.70
N ASP A 319 -19.41 16.90 -15.80
CA ASP A 319 -18.95 15.60 -16.25
C ASP A 319 -17.73 15.17 -15.42
N ILE A 320 -17.95 14.22 -14.51
CA ILE A 320 -16.92 13.77 -13.55
C ILE A 320 -15.74 13.12 -14.29
N LEU A 321 -15.98 12.28 -15.28
CA LEU A 321 -14.93 11.65 -16.10
C LEU A 321 -14.07 12.71 -16.77
N ASN A 322 -14.69 13.71 -17.42
CA ASN A 322 -13.98 14.80 -18.09
C ASN A 322 -13.19 15.66 -17.10
N TYR A 323 -13.77 15.94 -15.92
CA TYR A 323 -13.13 16.70 -14.87
C TYR A 323 -11.83 16.03 -14.40
N VAL A 324 -11.88 14.72 -14.07
CA VAL A 324 -10.73 13.95 -13.58
C VAL A 324 -9.69 13.72 -14.67
N SER A 325 -10.13 13.41 -15.90
CA SER A 325 -9.23 13.17 -17.04
C SER A 325 -8.41 14.40 -17.44
N ASN A 326 -8.92 15.59 -17.16
CA ASN A 326 -8.26 16.86 -17.50
C ASN A 326 -7.71 17.61 -16.26
N HIS A 327 -7.66 16.96 -15.10
CA HIS A 327 -7.15 17.59 -13.88
C HIS A 327 -5.65 17.89 -14.01
N ASN A 328 -5.24 19.13 -13.69
CA ASN A 328 -3.88 19.60 -13.94
C ASN A 328 -2.81 18.91 -13.08
N SER A 329 -3.11 18.58 -11.81
CA SER A 329 -2.11 18.11 -10.85
C SER A 329 -2.42 16.75 -10.24
N MET A 330 -3.69 16.32 -10.18
CA MET A 330 -4.13 15.10 -9.51
C MET A 330 -4.78 14.07 -10.44
N ARG A 331 -4.53 14.19 -11.75
CA ARG A 331 -5.02 13.18 -12.70
C ARG A 331 -4.41 11.83 -12.37
N PRO A 332 -5.23 10.76 -12.26
CA PRO A 332 -4.73 9.39 -12.10
C PRO A 332 -3.80 8.95 -13.25
N ASN A 333 -2.91 8.01 -12.97
CA ASN A 333 -2.06 7.40 -14.01
C ASN A 333 -2.90 6.74 -15.11
N LEU A 334 -4.04 6.16 -14.72
CA LEU A 334 -4.97 5.49 -15.62
C LEU A 334 -6.40 5.94 -15.32
N VAL A 335 -7.07 6.49 -16.31
CA VAL A 335 -8.48 6.93 -16.24
C VAL A 335 -9.31 6.12 -17.20
N ILE A 336 -10.34 5.45 -16.68
CA ILE A 336 -11.22 4.54 -17.42
C ILE A 336 -12.66 5.01 -17.28
N GLY A 337 -13.33 5.19 -18.44
CA GLY A 337 -14.75 5.47 -18.48
C GLY A 337 -15.55 4.30 -19.03
N PHE A 338 -16.83 4.27 -18.71
CA PHE A 338 -17.82 3.34 -19.29
C PHE A 338 -18.73 4.06 -20.26
N ALA A 339 -19.14 3.35 -21.31
CA ALA A 339 -20.15 3.78 -22.27
C ALA A 339 -21.21 2.71 -22.40
N ALA A 340 -22.41 2.98 -21.86
CA ALA A 340 -23.59 2.14 -22.05
C ALA A 340 -24.43 2.76 -23.17
N GLU A 341 -24.40 2.14 -24.32
CA GLU A 341 -25.02 2.67 -25.54
C GLU A 341 -26.14 1.75 -26.04
N THR A 342 -27.11 2.31 -26.71
CA THR A 342 -28.23 1.56 -27.33
C THR A 342 -28.08 1.41 -28.83
N ASN A 343 -27.26 2.22 -29.47
CA ASN A 343 -27.00 2.23 -30.91
C ASN A 343 -25.58 2.74 -31.18
N ASP A 344 -25.03 2.37 -32.34
CA ASP A 344 -23.71 2.80 -32.81
C ASP A 344 -22.62 2.80 -31.73
N VAL A 345 -22.57 1.71 -30.92
CA VAL A 345 -21.76 1.56 -29.71
C VAL A 345 -20.27 1.88 -29.95
N GLU A 346 -19.74 1.42 -31.09
CA GLU A 346 -18.34 1.59 -31.42
C GLU A 346 -17.95 3.06 -31.68
N ASN A 347 -18.73 3.76 -32.51
CA ASN A 347 -18.44 5.16 -32.83
C ASN A 347 -18.68 6.06 -31.63
N ASN A 348 -19.70 5.81 -30.84
CA ASN A 348 -19.97 6.56 -29.61
C ASN A 348 -18.85 6.37 -28.58
N ALA A 349 -18.33 5.15 -28.41
CA ALA A 349 -17.20 4.87 -27.55
C ALA A 349 -15.93 5.60 -28.01
N LYS A 350 -15.61 5.59 -29.31
CA LYS A 350 -14.47 6.32 -29.85
C LYS A 350 -14.59 7.83 -29.66
N LYS A 351 -15.75 8.43 -29.95
CA LYS A 351 -16.00 9.86 -29.71
C LYS A 351 -15.84 10.22 -28.23
N LYS A 352 -16.34 9.38 -27.34
CA LYS A 352 -16.21 9.58 -25.90
C LYS A 352 -14.73 9.51 -25.46
N LEU A 353 -13.97 8.57 -25.98
CA LEU A 353 -12.54 8.40 -25.72
C LEU A 353 -11.75 9.65 -26.11
N ASP A 354 -12.02 10.19 -27.32
CA ASP A 354 -11.34 11.37 -27.85
C ASP A 354 -11.74 12.64 -27.09
N ASN A 355 -13.03 12.82 -26.82
CA ASN A 355 -13.57 14.05 -26.22
C ASN A 355 -13.31 14.15 -24.71
N LYS A 356 -13.20 13.04 -23.97
CA LYS A 356 -13.05 13.03 -22.51
C LYS A 356 -11.61 12.99 -22.03
N ASN A 357 -10.64 12.79 -22.94
CA ASN A 357 -9.22 12.66 -22.60
C ASN A 357 -8.90 11.53 -21.60
N CYS A 358 -9.77 10.52 -21.50
CA CYS A 358 -9.49 9.32 -20.70
C CYS A 358 -8.62 8.32 -21.48
N ASP A 359 -8.06 7.34 -20.77
CA ASP A 359 -7.14 6.36 -21.36
C ASP A 359 -7.85 5.19 -21.99
N TRP A 360 -8.94 4.72 -21.35
CA TRP A 360 -9.79 3.65 -21.86
C TRP A 360 -11.27 4.03 -21.79
N ILE A 361 -12.04 3.53 -22.76
CA ILE A 361 -13.49 3.45 -22.70
C ILE A 361 -13.90 1.98 -22.80
N ILE A 362 -14.68 1.52 -21.82
CA ILE A 362 -15.27 0.19 -21.81
C ILE A 362 -16.74 0.33 -22.21
N ALA A 363 -17.07 -0.18 -23.40
CA ALA A 363 -18.39 -0.02 -23.99
C ALA A 363 -19.18 -1.34 -24.00
N ASN A 364 -20.46 -1.25 -23.70
CA ASN A 364 -21.42 -2.35 -23.85
C ASN A 364 -22.72 -1.87 -24.51
N ASP A 365 -23.39 -2.79 -25.17
CA ASP A 365 -24.69 -2.60 -25.78
C ASP A 365 -25.82 -2.95 -24.79
N VAL A 366 -26.39 -1.93 -24.17
CA VAL A 366 -27.49 -2.10 -23.19
C VAL A 366 -28.86 -2.31 -23.77
N SER A 367 -29.00 -2.24 -25.09
CA SER A 367 -30.24 -2.65 -25.79
C SER A 367 -30.45 -4.17 -25.75
N ASN A 368 -29.36 -4.93 -25.60
CA ASN A 368 -29.41 -6.38 -25.46
C ASN A 368 -29.84 -6.76 -24.03
N LYS A 369 -31.06 -7.29 -23.88
CA LYS A 369 -31.65 -7.70 -22.59
C LYS A 369 -30.83 -8.73 -21.84
N LYS A 370 -29.98 -9.52 -22.51
CA LYS A 370 -29.12 -10.54 -21.89
C LYS A 370 -27.96 -9.92 -21.09
N ILE A 371 -27.53 -8.71 -21.45
CA ILE A 371 -26.39 -7.99 -20.85
C ILE A 371 -26.75 -6.62 -20.29
N GLY A 372 -28.05 -6.32 -20.18
CA GLY A 372 -28.54 -5.04 -19.65
C GLY A 372 -28.21 -4.77 -18.18
N PHE A 373 -28.65 -3.61 -17.66
CA PHE A 373 -28.29 -3.09 -16.35
C PHE A 373 -28.51 -4.05 -15.18
N ASN A 374 -29.58 -4.83 -15.18
CA ASN A 374 -29.93 -5.78 -14.10
C ASN A 374 -29.36 -7.18 -14.31
N SER A 375 -28.75 -7.49 -15.45
CA SER A 375 -28.15 -8.79 -15.72
C SER A 375 -26.91 -9.02 -14.85
N ASP A 376 -26.69 -10.27 -14.45
CA ASP A 376 -25.43 -10.71 -13.81
C ASP A 376 -24.31 -10.96 -14.83
N PHE A 377 -24.64 -10.92 -16.11
CA PHE A 377 -23.75 -11.14 -17.25
C PHE A 377 -23.50 -9.85 -18.01
N ASN A 378 -22.37 -9.79 -18.69
CA ASN A 378 -22.00 -8.68 -19.56
C ASN A 378 -21.14 -9.17 -20.74
N GLU A 379 -21.07 -8.32 -21.77
CA GLU A 379 -20.13 -8.39 -22.87
C GLU A 379 -19.68 -6.97 -23.14
N VAL A 380 -18.37 -6.74 -23.16
CA VAL A 380 -17.80 -5.39 -23.29
C VAL A 380 -16.68 -5.36 -24.32
N THR A 381 -16.46 -4.18 -24.88
CA THR A 381 -15.30 -3.90 -25.73
C THR A 381 -14.48 -2.79 -25.08
N ILE A 382 -13.19 -3.02 -24.87
CA ILE A 382 -12.26 -2.03 -24.36
C ILE A 382 -11.65 -1.27 -25.54
N HIS A 383 -11.82 0.04 -25.56
CA HIS A 383 -11.20 0.95 -26.52
C HIS A 383 -10.05 1.68 -25.80
N TYR A 384 -8.87 1.66 -26.40
CA TYR A 384 -7.65 2.27 -25.86
C TYR A 384 -7.31 3.57 -26.59
N LYS A 385 -6.86 4.60 -25.87
CA LYS A 385 -6.41 5.87 -26.46
C LYS A 385 -5.09 5.72 -27.23
N ILE A 386 -4.24 4.77 -26.84
CA ILE A 386 -2.96 4.52 -27.53
C ILE A 386 -3.23 4.02 -28.95
N LYS A 387 -2.79 4.77 -29.96
CA LYS A 387 -3.09 4.55 -31.39
C LYS A 387 -2.76 3.14 -31.90
N ASN A 388 -1.75 2.47 -31.35
CA ASN A 388 -1.30 1.15 -31.81
C ASN A 388 -1.90 -0.01 -31.02
N LYS A 389 -2.68 0.23 -29.99
CA LYS A 389 -3.34 -0.82 -29.21
C LYS A 389 -4.72 -1.10 -29.80
N LYS A 390 -4.91 -2.31 -30.32
CA LYS A 390 -6.20 -2.75 -30.87
C LYS A 390 -7.25 -2.83 -29.75
N LYS A 391 -8.50 -2.50 -30.09
CA LYS A 391 -9.64 -2.77 -29.21
C LYS A 391 -9.71 -4.25 -28.86
N GLU A 392 -10.17 -4.55 -27.65
CA GLU A 392 -10.33 -5.92 -27.16
C GLU A 392 -11.77 -6.19 -26.79
N LYS A 393 -12.33 -7.28 -27.28
CA LYS A 393 -13.67 -7.73 -26.92
C LYS A 393 -13.57 -8.79 -25.82
N LEU A 394 -14.24 -8.53 -24.70
CA LEU A 394 -14.47 -9.51 -23.63
C LEU A 394 -15.85 -10.10 -23.87
N THR A 395 -15.86 -11.40 -24.24
CA THR A 395 -17.07 -12.11 -24.62
C THR A 395 -18.05 -12.32 -23.47
N TYR A 396 -19.30 -12.66 -23.76
CA TYR A 396 -20.36 -12.87 -22.79
C TYR A 396 -19.95 -13.80 -21.63
N LYS A 397 -19.95 -13.27 -20.43
CA LYS A 397 -19.67 -13.99 -19.16
C LYS A 397 -20.19 -13.20 -17.96
N LYS A 398 -20.03 -13.75 -16.74
CA LYS A 398 -20.42 -13.06 -15.52
C LYS A 398 -19.71 -11.73 -15.36
N LYS A 399 -20.37 -10.72 -14.78
CA LYS A 399 -19.79 -9.42 -14.47
C LYS A 399 -18.55 -9.51 -13.57
N SER A 400 -18.51 -10.50 -12.67
CA SER A 400 -17.33 -10.79 -11.85
C SER A 400 -16.11 -11.22 -12.67
N GLU A 401 -16.31 -12.08 -13.66
CA GLU A 401 -15.26 -12.57 -14.55
C GLU A 401 -14.77 -11.45 -15.50
N ILE A 402 -15.71 -10.65 -16.05
CA ILE A 402 -15.39 -9.45 -16.83
C ILE A 402 -14.53 -8.48 -15.99
N SER A 403 -14.92 -8.27 -14.73
CA SER A 403 -14.19 -7.39 -13.82
C SER A 403 -12.78 -7.89 -13.55
N ASP A 404 -12.58 -9.17 -13.32
CA ASP A 404 -11.27 -9.78 -13.12
C ASP A 404 -10.35 -9.58 -14.33
N GLU A 405 -10.90 -9.75 -15.56
CA GLU A 405 -10.14 -9.53 -16.78
C GLU A 405 -9.79 -8.05 -17.03
N ILE A 406 -10.70 -7.13 -16.68
CA ILE A 406 -10.41 -5.68 -16.74
C ILE A 406 -9.28 -5.34 -15.74
N VAL A 407 -9.37 -5.83 -14.51
CA VAL A 407 -8.38 -5.53 -13.46
C VAL A 407 -7.00 -6.13 -13.80
N ASP A 408 -6.95 -7.32 -14.43
CA ASP A 408 -5.67 -7.88 -14.92
C ASP A 408 -5.00 -6.95 -15.93
N ARG A 409 -5.77 -6.35 -16.85
CA ARG A 409 -5.24 -5.37 -17.82
C ARG A 409 -4.82 -4.07 -17.15
N ILE A 410 -5.52 -3.62 -16.10
CA ILE A 410 -5.13 -2.46 -15.29
C ILE A 410 -3.77 -2.71 -14.63
N ILE A 411 -3.58 -3.87 -14.01
CA ILE A 411 -2.31 -4.25 -13.36
C ILE A 411 -1.18 -4.26 -14.39
N ASN A 412 -1.40 -4.87 -15.56
CA ASN A 412 -0.39 -4.90 -16.62
C ASN A 412 -0.05 -3.51 -17.18
N GLN A 413 -0.98 -2.57 -17.14
CA GLN A 413 -0.75 -1.20 -17.61
C GLN A 413 0.00 -0.33 -16.58
N LEU A 414 -0.18 -0.60 -15.28
CA LEU A 414 0.43 0.17 -14.20
C LEU A 414 1.83 -0.35 -13.80
N ASN A 415 2.19 -1.58 -14.17
CA ASN A 415 3.53 -2.16 -14.00
C ASN A 415 4.43 -1.79 -15.18
#